data_87f842c539f7b059a8c573b16d10f6b9
#
_entry.id   87f842c539f7b059a8c573b16d10f6b9
#
_cell.length_a   1.000
_cell.length_b   1.000
_cell.length_c   1.000
_cell.angle_alpha   90.00
_cell.angle_beta   90.00
_cell.angle_gamma   90.00
#
_symmetry.space_group_name_H-M   'P 1'
#
loop_
_entity.id
_entity.type
_entity.pdbx_description
1 polymer ?
#
loop_
_entity_poly.entity_id
_entity_poly.type
_entity_poly.pdbx_seq_one_letter_code
_entity_poly.pdbx_strand_id
1 'polypeptide(L)'
;MIKACIFDLDGTIADTLESMAYVANEIMEKFSLKPQPADNFRYYSGEGADMLIRRCLIDAGDPELVHYEEVRELYRRKFDEDPLYKVVPYKDMPETLQELKHAGLKMAVCSNKPHVAAQKVVKAVSYTHLRAHETRRHL
;
A
#
# COMPACT_ATOMS: atom_id res chain seq x y z
N MET A 1 -9.38 -20.03 -22.46
CA MET A 1 -10.26 -18.94 -21.99
C MET A 1 -9.86 -18.53 -20.58
N ILE A 2 -9.61 -17.24 -20.37
CA ILE A 2 -9.28 -16.67 -19.05
C ILE A 2 -10.55 -16.72 -18.17
N LYS A 3 -10.41 -17.23 -16.94
CA LYS A 3 -11.53 -17.38 -16.00
C LYS A 3 -11.39 -16.53 -14.74
N ALA A 4 -10.20 -16.01 -14.48
CA ALA A 4 -9.89 -15.20 -13.31
C ALA A 4 -8.77 -14.21 -13.59
N CYS A 5 -8.78 -13.10 -12.84
CA CYS A 5 -7.72 -12.09 -12.81
C CYS A 5 -7.22 -11.93 -11.37
N ILE A 6 -5.92 -11.86 -11.20
CA ILE A 6 -5.28 -11.54 -9.93
C ILE A 6 -4.53 -10.23 -10.12
N PHE A 7 -4.84 -9.24 -9.28
CA PHE A 7 -4.27 -7.91 -9.34
C PHE A 7 -3.33 -7.64 -8.17
N ASP A 8 -2.26 -6.94 -8.42
CA ASP A 8 -1.56 -6.21 -7.37
C ASP A 8 -2.39 -4.99 -6.95
N LEU A 9 -2.08 -4.41 -5.79
CA LEU A 9 -2.82 -3.28 -5.23
C LEU A 9 -2.10 -1.96 -5.43
N ASP A 10 -0.97 -1.78 -4.73
CA ASP A 10 -0.21 -0.54 -4.74
C ASP A 10 0.45 -0.31 -6.11
N GLY A 11 0.13 0.79 -6.76
CA GLY A 11 0.64 1.10 -8.09
C GLY A 11 -0.04 0.37 -9.24
N THR A 12 -1.09 -0.41 -8.97
CA THR A 12 -1.87 -1.13 -9.99
C THR A 12 -3.35 -0.76 -9.93
N ILE A 13 -4.05 -1.09 -8.86
CA ILE A 13 -5.46 -0.70 -8.67
C ILE A 13 -5.55 0.71 -8.08
N ALA A 14 -4.69 1.03 -7.11
CA ALA A 14 -4.73 2.27 -6.36
C ALA A 14 -3.40 3.00 -6.35
N ASP A 15 -3.47 4.32 -6.44
CA ASP A 15 -2.36 5.21 -6.12
C ASP A 15 -2.31 5.42 -4.61
N THR A 16 -1.28 4.88 -3.97
CA THR A 16 -1.09 4.84 -2.52
C THR A 16 0.21 5.51 -2.06
N LEU A 17 0.93 6.17 -2.97
CA LEU A 17 2.24 6.78 -2.65
C LEU A 17 2.12 7.85 -1.57
N GLU A 18 1.15 8.74 -1.69
CA GLU A 18 0.91 9.81 -0.71
C GLU A 18 0.55 9.27 0.68
N SER A 19 -0.22 8.19 0.74
CA SER A 19 -0.59 7.53 1.99
C SER A 19 0.62 6.94 2.71
N MET A 20 1.47 6.24 1.99
CA MET A 20 2.69 5.67 2.56
C MET A 20 3.64 6.76 3.04
N ALA A 21 3.84 7.82 2.23
CA ALA A 21 4.69 8.95 2.56
C ALA A 21 4.18 9.71 3.79
N TYR A 22 2.88 9.96 3.85
CA TYR A 22 2.25 10.68 4.96
C TYR A 22 2.53 10.00 6.30
N VAL A 23 2.27 8.71 6.39
CA VAL A 23 2.47 7.96 7.64
C VAL A 23 3.96 7.83 7.99
N ALA A 24 4.81 7.52 7.01
CA ALA A 24 6.25 7.39 7.24
C ALA A 24 6.87 8.71 7.69
N ASN A 25 6.57 9.81 7.00
CA ASN A 25 7.15 11.11 7.30
C ASN A 25 6.73 11.65 8.67
N GLU A 26 5.48 11.42 9.06
CA GLU A 26 5.02 11.80 10.41
C GLU A 26 5.80 11.06 11.51
N ILE A 27 6.20 9.81 11.25
CA ILE A 27 7.05 9.06 12.18
C ILE A 27 8.50 9.54 12.11
N MET A 28 9.05 9.77 10.90
CA MET A 28 10.41 10.29 10.73
C MET A 28 10.66 11.58 11.51
N GLU A 29 9.68 12.48 11.52
CA GLU A 29 9.76 13.73 12.32
C GLU A 29 9.99 13.47 13.80
N LYS A 30 9.37 12.44 14.37
CA LYS A 30 9.53 12.09 15.80
C LYS A 30 10.95 11.65 16.15
N PHE A 31 11.69 11.17 15.17
CA PHE A 31 13.09 10.74 15.32
C PHE A 31 14.09 11.78 14.77
N SER A 32 13.63 12.99 14.47
CA SER A 32 14.43 14.05 13.86
C SER A 32 15.12 13.64 12.54
N LEU A 33 14.46 12.74 11.80
CA LEU A 33 14.91 12.28 10.50
C LEU A 33 14.27 13.09 9.37
N LYS A 34 14.95 13.14 8.22
CA LYS A 34 14.52 13.94 7.08
C LYS A 34 13.28 13.32 6.40
N PRO A 35 12.17 14.07 6.24
CA PRO A 35 11.03 13.61 5.46
C PRO A 35 11.42 13.30 4.02
N GLN A 36 10.79 12.29 3.44
CA GLN A 36 11.02 11.85 2.07
C GLN A 36 9.85 12.24 1.16
N PRO A 37 10.12 12.70 -0.08
CA PRO A 37 9.08 12.97 -1.07
C PRO A 37 8.22 11.73 -1.36
N ALA A 38 6.94 11.93 -1.62
CA ALA A 38 6.03 10.82 -1.94
C ALA A 38 6.50 9.98 -3.14
N ASP A 39 7.09 10.61 -4.15
CA ASP A 39 7.63 9.90 -5.33
C ASP A 39 8.72 8.88 -4.98
N ASN A 40 9.49 9.09 -3.92
CA ASN A 40 10.52 8.13 -3.51
C ASN A 40 9.90 6.81 -3.04
N PHE A 41 8.67 6.84 -2.53
CA PHE A 41 7.97 5.65 -2.06
C PHE A 41 7.66 4.65 -3.17
N ARG A 42 7.68 5.09 -4.42
CA ARG A 42 7.67 4.22 -5.60
C ARG A 42 8.83 3.22 -5.59
N TYR A 43 9.99 3.63 -5.10
CA TYR A 43 11.19 2.79 -5.01
C TYR A 43 11.30 2.05 -3.67
N TYR A 44 10.65 2.56 -2.63
CA TYR A 44 10.65 1.92 -1.31
C TYR A 44 9.65 0.76 -1.24
N SER A 45 8.52 0.87 -1.93
CA SER A 45 7.43 -0.10 -1.91
C SER A 45 7.66 -1.31 -2.83
N GLY A 46 6.79 -2.30 -2.71
CA GLY A 46 6.76 -3.49 -3.55
C GLY A 46 7.17 -4.78 -2.85
N GLU A 47 8.08 -4.69 -1.87
CA GLU A 47 8.58 -5.85 -1.11
C GLU A 47 8.10 -5.88 0.35
N GLY A 48 6.98 -5.20 0.62
CA GLY A 48 6.37 -5.14 1.94
C GLY A 48 6.84 -3.97 2.80
N ALA A 49 6.13 -3.76 3.91
CA ALA A 49 6.34 -2.61 4.78
C ALA A 49 7.73 -2.58 5.44
N ASP A 50 8.30 -3.73 5.78
CA ASP A 50 9.60 -3.80 6.43
C ASP A 50 10.72 -3.29 5.51
N MET A 51 10.68 -3.67 4.25
CA MET A 51 11.66 -3.21 3.26
C MET A 51 11.44 -1.73 2.92
N LEU A 52 10.18 -1.29 2.85
CA LEU A 52 9.84 0.12 2.66
C LEU A 52 10.48 0.99 3.76
N ILE A 53 10.30 0.64 5.02
CA ILE A 53 10.85 1.39 6.15
C ILE A 53 12.37 1.37 6.15
N ARG A 54 12.98 0.24 5.85
CA ARG A 54 14.44 0.13 5.76
C ARG A 54 15.03 1.09 4.72
N ARG A 55 14.46 1.11 3.51
CA ARG A 55 14.90 2.01 2.43
C ARG A 55 14.65 3.48 2.76
N CYS A 56 13.48 3.77 3.33
CA CYS A 56 13.12 5.12 3.75
C CYS A 56 14.08 5.66 4.83
N LEU A 57 14.45 4.85 5.83
CA LEU A 57 15.38 5.24 6.89
C LEU A 57 16.77 5.57 6.35
N ILE A 58 17.29 4.77 5.42
CA ILE A 58 18.59 5.02 4.80
C ILE A 58 18.62 6.41 4.15
N ASP A 59 17.59 6.71 3.36
CA ASP A 59 17.49 8.02 2.68
C ASP A 59 17.18 9.17 3.64
N ALA A 60 16.50 8.88 4.76
CA ALA A 60 16.15 9.87 5.77
C ALA A 60 17.32 10.26 6.71
N GLY A 61 18.48 9.60 6.60
CA GLY A 61 19.67 9.91 7.37
C GLY A 61 20.01 8.91 8.48
N ASP A 62 19.40 7.71 8.42
CA ASP A 62 19.72 6.60 9.33
C ASP A 62 20.24 5.36 8.55
N PRO A 63 21.42 5.47 7.90
CA PRO A 63 21.95 4.37 7.08
C PRO A 63 22.32 3.12 7.90
N GLU A 64 22.59 3.28 9.20
CA GLU A 64 22.91 2.18 10.12
C GLU A 64 21.63 1.52 10.68
N LEU A 65 20.45 2.02 10.34
CA LEU A 65 19.15 1.51 10.78
C LEU A 65 18.99 1.47 12.30
N VAL A 66 19.52 2.47 13.01
CA VAL A 66 19.47 2.57 14.48
C VAL A 66 18.01 2.61 14.97
N HIS A 67 17.14 3.29 14.22
CA HIS A 67 15.73 3.46 14.59
C HIS A 67 14.78 2.42 13.96
N TYR A 68 15.31 1.42 13.24
CA TYR A 68 14.51 0.53 12.41
C TYR A 68 13.38 -0.18 13.17
N GLU A 69 13.68 -0.81 14.30
CA GLU A 69 12.66 -1.59 15.04
C GLU A 69 11.51 -0.72 15.54
N GLU A 70 11.83 0.45 16.12
CA GLU A 70 10.81 1.37 16.64
C GLU A 70 9.99 1.98 15.50
N VAL A 71 10.63 2.45 14.44
CA VAL A 71 9.96 3.07 13.30
C VAL A 71 9.08 2.05 12.57
N ARG A 72 9.57 0.82 12.38
CA ARG A 72 8.82 -0.27 11.75
C ARG A 72 7.53 -0.57 12.51
N GLU A 73 7.61 -0.69 13.84
CA GLU A 73 6.44 -0.98 14.67
C GLU A 73 5.43 0.16 14.66
N LEU A 74 5.90 1.38 14.82
CA LEU A 74 5.05 2.58 14.75
C LEU A 74 4.36 2.72 13.39
N TYR A 75 5.11 2.48 12.29
CA TYR A 75 4.57 2.55 10.95
C TYR A 75 3.47 1.52 10.73
N ARG A 76 3.69 0.27 11.10
CA ARG A 76 2.69 -0.79 10.94
C ARG A 76 1.39 -0.45 11.67
N ARG A 77 1.51 -0.08 12.93
CA ARG A 77 0.35 0.28 13.75
C ARG A 77 -0.42 1.46 13.16
N LYS A 78 0.29 2.54 12.88
CA LYS A 78 -0.32 3.76 12.36
C LYS A 78 -0.90 3.58 10.96
N PHE A 79 -0.21 2.84 10.12
CA PHE A 79 -0.67 2.55 8.77
C PHE A 79 -1.89 1.63 8.74
N ASP A 80 -2.01 0.69 9.68
CA ASP A 80 -3.22 -0.11 9.85
C ASP A 80 -4.42 0.73 10.33
N GLU A 81 -4.15 1.77 11.13
CA GLU A 81 -5.18 2.71 11.59
C GLU A 81 -5.66 3.64 10.47
N ASP A 82 -4.74 4.24 9.73
CA ASP A 82 -5.04 5.26 8.71
C ASP A 82 -4.23 5.07 7.41
N PRO A 83 -4.62 4.12 6.55
CA PRO A 83 -3.92 3.87 5.29
C PRO A 83 -4.48 4.65 4.09
N LEU A 84 -5.44 5.58 4.29
CA LEU A 84 -6.26 6.11 3.20
C LEU A 84 -5.96 7.55 2.80
N TYR A 85 -4.91 8.17 3.35
CA TYR A 85 -4.57 9.55 3.03
C TYR A 85 -4.34 9.72 1.53
N LYS A 86 -5.20 10.50 0.87
CA LYS A 86 -5.18 10.77 -0.58
C LYS A 86 -5.14 9.51 -1.47
N VAL A 87 -5.61 8.38 -0.98
CA VAL A 87 -5.72 7.17 -1.79
C VAL A 87 -6.83 7.31 -2.80
N VAL A 88 -6.50 7.08 -4.07
CA VAL A 88 -7.46 7.09 -5.18
C VAL A 88 -7.21 5.89 -6.10
N PRO A 89 -8.26 5.35 -6.76
CA PRO A 89 -8.04 4.38 -7.82
C PRO A 89 -7.36 5.05 -9.02
N TYR A 90 -6.61 4.31 -9.80
CA TYR A 90 -6.15 4.80 -11.09
C TYR A 90 -7.32 5.06 -12.03
N LYS A 91 -7.12 6.01 -12.94
CA LYS A 91 -8.11 6.35 -13.97
C LYS A 91 -8.59 5.09 -14.69
N ASP A 92 -9.88 5.00 -14.94
CA ASP A 92 -10.57 3.91 -15.63
C ASP A 92 -10.48 2.53 -14.93
N MET A 93 -9.83 2.42 -13.78
CA MET A 93 -9.73 1.15 -13.06
C MET A 93 -11.06 0.67 -12.46
N PRO A 94 -11.88 1.54 -11.83
CA PRO A 94 -13.20 1.11 -11.34
C PRO A 94 -14.09 0.55 -12.44
N GLU A 95 -14.13 1.20 -13.59
CA GLU A 95 -14.90 0.78 -14.76
C GLU A 95 -14.39 -0.54 -15.31
N THR A 96 -13.07 -0.70 -15.44
CA THR A 96 -12.43 -1.94 -15.87
C THR A 96 -12.78 -3.12 -14.98
N LEU A 97 -12.72 -2.94 -13.66
CA LEU A 97 -13.07 -4.00 -12.70
C LEU A 97 -14.56 -4.37 -12.82
N GLN A 98 -15.41 -3.39 -13.07
CA GLN A 98 -16.84 -3.63 -13.27
C GLN A 98 -17.12 -4.40 -14.56
N GLU A 99 -16.47 -4.06 -15.65
CA GLU A 99 -16.58 -4.79 -16.93
C GLU A 99 -16.11 -6.23 -16.81
N LEU A 100 -14.98 -6.47 -16.14
CA LEU A 100 -14.47 -7.83 -15.88
C LEU A 100 -15.45 -8.65 -15.06
N LYS A 101 -16.10 -8.04 -14.07
CA LYS A 101 -17.16 -8.67 -13.27
C LYS A 101 -18.37 -9.04 -14.12
N HIS A 102 -18.84 -8.13 -14.97
CA HIS A 102 -19.95 -8.38 -15.89
C HIS A 102 -19.62 -9.49 -16.90
N ALA A 103 -18.35 -9.60 -17.31
CA ALA A 103 -17.87 -10.69 -18.17
C ALA A 103 -17.76 -12.04 -17.43
N GLY A 104 -18.10 -12.09 -16.13
CA GLY A 104 -18.11 -13.32 -15.34
C GLY A 104 -16.76 -13.79 -14.84
N LEU A 105 -15.73 -12.94 -14.91
CA LEU A 105 -14.41 -13.29 -14.38
C LEU A 105 -14.37 -13.19 -12.85
N LYS A 106 -13.70 -14.15 -12.24
CA LYS A 106 -13.35 -14.08 -10.82
C LYS A 106 -12.19 -13.12 -10.64
N MET A 107 -12.22 -12.32 -9.58
CA MET A 107 -11.15 -11.35 -9.31
C MET A 107 -10.64 -11.51 -7.89
N ALA A 108 -9.32 -11.38 -7.72
CA ALA A 108 -8.65 -11.38 -6.44
C ALA A 108 -7.55 -10.31 -6.42
N VAL A 109 -7.20 -9.84 -5.23
CA VAL A 109 -6.06 -8.97 -5.00
C VAL A 109 -4.97 -9.77 -4.29
N CYS A 110 -3.74 -9.70 -4.80
CA CYS A 110 -2.55 -10.28 -4.18
C CYS A 110 -1.54 -9.16 -3.97
N SER A 111 -1.21 -8.85 -2.72
CA SER A 111 -0.37 -7.71 -2.37
C SER A 111 0.57 -8.03 -1.22
N ASN A 112 1.76 -7.43 -1.24
CA ASN A 112 2.71 -7.45 -0.12
C ASN A 112 2.39 -6.41 0.97
N LYS A 113 1.33 -5.62 0.77
CA LYS A 113 0.84 -4.66 1.77
C LYS A 113 0.34 -5.37 3.03
N PRO A 114 0.53 -4.80 4.25
CA PRO A 114 -0.06 -5.33 5.46
C PRO A 114 -1.57 -5.59 5.31
N HIS A 115 -2.04 -6.73 5.81
CA HIS A 115 -3.38 -7.24 5.52
C HIS A 115 -4.50 -6.26 5.88
N VAL A 116 -4.46 -5.68 7.08
CA VAL A 116 -5.49 -4.73 7.54
C VAL A 116 -5.53 -3.49 6.64
N ALA A 117 -4.38 -2.91 6.34
CA ALA A 117 -4.27 -1.76 5.46
C ALA A 117 -4.75 -2.09 4.03
N ALA A 118 -4.36 -3.27 3.50
CA ALA A 118 -4.79 -3.72 2.19
C ALA A 118 -6.31 -3.85 2.09
N GLN A 119 -6.96 -4.44 3.09
CA GLN A 119 -8.42 -4.56 3.12
C GLN A 119 -9.12 -3.20 3.13
N LYS A 120 -8.60 -2.23 3.90
CA LYS A 120 -9.15 -0.87 3.94
C LYS A 120 -9.02 -0.17 2.58
N VAL A 121 -7.86 -0.28 1.94
CA VAL A 121 -7.63 0.30 0.61
C VAL A 121 -8.54 -0.33 -0.43
N VAL A 122 -8.64 -1.66 -0.48
CA VAL A 122 -9.53 -2.36 -1.43
C VAL A 122 -10.97 -1.90 -1.26
N LYS A 123 -11.46 -1.80 -0.02
CA LYS A 123 -12.83 -1.29 0.24
C LYS A 123 -13.02 0.15 -0.25
N ALA A 124 -12.00 1.01 -0.05
CA ALA A 124 -12.09 2.42 -0.43
C ALA A 124 -12.11 2.62 -1.95
N VAL A 125 -11.36 1.81 -2.72
CA VAL A 125 -11.21 1.99 -4.18
C VAL A 125 -12.16 1.14 -5.02
N SER A 126 -12.75 0.10 -4.47
CA SER A 126 -13.57 -0.86 -5.22
C SER A 126 -15.07 -0.56 -5.22
N TYR A 127 -15.49 0.61 -4.73
CA TYR A 127 -16.89 1.03 -4.68
C TYR A 127 -17.87 -0.16 -4.56
N THR A 128 -18.21 -0.56 -3.34
CA THR A 128 -19.33 -1.43 -2.92
C THR A 128 -19.63 -2.72 -3.72
N HIS A 129 -19.05 -2.97 -4.89
CA HIS A 129 -19.43 -4.08 -5.77
C HIS A 129 -18.37 -5.18 -5.93
N LEU A 130 -17.15 -4.96 -5.47
CA LEU A 130 -16.14 -6.00 -5.39
C LEU A 130 -16.13 -6.55 -3.97
N ARG A 131 -16.69 -7.74 -3.79
CA ARG A 131 -16.38 -8.51 -2.59
C ARG A 131 -14.89 -8.81 -2.66
N ALA A 132 -14.13 -8.24 -1.74
CA ALA A 132 -12.74 -8.60 -1.53
C ALA A 132 -12.68 -10.08 -1.15
N HIS A 133 -12.53 -10.94 -2.14
CA HIS A 133 -12.16 -12.32 -1.91
C HIS A 133 -10.64 -12.36 -1.78
N GLU A 134 -10.21 -12.39 -0.53
CA GLU A 134 -8.87 -12.71 -0.08
C GLU A 134 -7.73 -11.84 -0.60
N THR A 135 -7.31 -10.88 0.23
CA THR A 135 -5.92 -10.41 0.24
C THR A 135 -5.06 -11.55 0.82
N ARG A 136 -4.39 -12.31 -0.02
CA ARG A 136 -3.39 -13.27 0.44
C ARG A 136 -2.04 -12.57 0.43
N ARG A 137 -1.44 -12.53 1.59
CA ARG A 137 -0.03 -12.20 1.76
C ARG A 137 0.78 -13.38 1.20
N HIS A 138 1.64 -13.14 0.20
CA HIS A 138 2.68 -14.10 -0.13
C HIS A 138 3.67 -14.19 1.04
N LEU A 139 3.81 -15.38 1.53
CA LEU A 139 4.92 -15.76 2.40
C LEU A 139 6.20 -15.87 1.59
#